data_11530b64a03132720c85d23c087edf43
#
_entry.id   11530b64a03132720c85d23c087edf43
#
_cell.length_a   1.000
_cell.length_b   1.000
_cell.length_c   1.000
_cell.angle_alpha   90.00
_cell.angle_beta   90.00
_cell.angle_gamma   90.00
#
_symmetry.space_group_name_H-M   'P 1'
#
loop_
_entity.id
_entity.type
_entity.pdbx_description
1 polymer ?
#
loop_
_entity_poly.entity_id
_entity_poly.type
_entity_poly.pdbx_seq_one_letter_code
_entity_poly.pdbx_strand_id
1 'polypeptide(L)'
;LVIAAAGAVLFYKNNIAMNPGDTLLKYMSYAEDGKYEKMYDLLDEESKKSISKEEFIKRNKNIYKGIGVKAIDANVTSKKRSTTVTYHVKMQTNAGIITYNNRTDFVKENHRYHIDWDDSVIFPQLGAEDKVRVKTLYAKRGRIKDAQGNALAVQGKIYSVGFVPGKMDGNSVKLAVKKLGLSKEEIQKKLDQKWVTDDSFVPLIKLKEYSEDLLNVKGIIVSTETGRIYPLGEAAAHLIGYMQNGEGKAGLEKLYDDQLSGTNGLEIYIEDSNGQKKQSLAVRSQTDGKDLTTTINSSLQ
;
A
#
# COMPACT_ATOMS: atom_id res chain seq x y z
N LEU A 1 14.52 1.71 -58.35
CA LEU A 1 15.39 2.75 -57.76
C LEU A 1 14.75 3.46 -56.54
N VAL A 2 13.41 3.61 -56.50
CA VAL A 2 12.71 4.30 -55.38
C VAL A 2 12.64 3.42 -54.09
N ILE A 3 12.57 2.10 -54.23
CA ILE A 3 12.47 1.18 -53.08
C ILE A 3 13.81 1.06 -52.31
N ALA A 4 14.94 1.15 -53.02
CA ALA A 4 16.26 1.14 -52.39
C ALA A 4 16.55 2.41 -51.57
N ALA A 5 16.02 3.57 -52.02
CA ALA A 5 16.18 4.84 -51.29
C ALA A 5 15.37 4.91 -50.01
N ALA A 6 14.14 4.35 -49.99
CA ALA A 6 13.31 4.29 -48.80
C ALA A 6 13.89 3.34 -47.70
N GLY A 7 14.46 2.18 -48.15
CA GLY A 7 15.14 1.25 -47.26
C GLY A 7 16.43 1.84 -46.64
N ALA A 8 17.20 2.58 -47.44
CA ALA A 8 18.41 3.26 -46.95
C ALA A 8 18.11 4.40 -45.98
N VAL A 9 17.02 5.17 -46.17
CA VAL A 9 16.59 6.24 -45.27
C VAL A 9 16.06 5.66 -43.94
N LEU A 10 15.32 4.55 -43.98
CA LEU A 10 14.87 3.85 -42.77
C LEU A 10 16.06 3.22 -42.05
N PHE A 11 17.02 2.63 -42.77
CA PHE A 11 18.24 2.06 -42.18
C PHE A 11 19.14 3.15 -41.57
N TYR A 12 19.22 4.31 -42.24
CA TYR A 12 19.99 5.46 -41.74
C TYR A 12 19.34 6.11 -40.50
N LYS A 13 18.01 6.23 -40.47
CA LYS A 13 17.28 6.69 -39.27
C LYS A 13 17.43 5.77 -38.06
N ASN A 14 17.49 4.45 -38.30
CA ASN A 14 17.70 3.47 -37.19
C ASN A 14 19.16 3.36 -36.71
N ASN A 15 20.13 3.88 -37.53
CA ASN A 15 21.57 3.80 -37.20
C ASN A 15 22.20 5.14 -36.79
N ILE A 16 21.42 6.22 -36.67
CA ILE A 16 21.92 7.43 -36.03
C ILE A 16 22.13 7.10 -34.58
N ALA A 17 23.40 7.09 -34.14
CA ALA A 17 23.76 6.90 -32.74
C ALA A 17 23.00 7.94 -31.91
N MET A 18 22.04 7.48 -31.11
CA MET A 18 21.27 8.33 -30.22
C MET A 18 22.24 9.01 -29.26
N ASN A 19 22.08 10.31 -29.02
CA ASN A 19 22.85 10.98 -27.98
C ASN A 19 22.38 10.51 -26.58
N PRO A 20 23.16 10.77 -25.51
CA PRO A 20 22.79 10.33 -24.16
C PRO A 20 21.37 10.72 -23.72
N GLY A 21 20.97 11.97 -24.01
CA GLY A 21 19.62 12.44 -23.68
C GLY A 21 18.52 11.68 -24.42
N ASP A 22 18.70 11.40 -25.72
CA ASP A 22 17.74 10.62 -26.51
C ASP A 22 17.63 9.17 -25.98
N THR A 23 18.75 8.59 -25.53
CA THR A 23 18.78 7.24 -24.91
C THR A 23 17.99 7.24 -23.60
N LEU A 24 18.16 8.27 -22.75
CA LEU A 24 17.39 8.44 -21.53
C LEU A 24 15.88 8.54 -21.80
N LEU A 25 15.49 9.42 -22.72
CA LEU A 25 14.08 9.60 -23.08
C LEU A 25 13.46 8.30 -23.60
N LYS A 26 14.22 7.51 -24.35
CA LYS A 26 13.79 6.19 -24.80
C LYS A 26 13.64 5.19 -23.64
N TYR A 27 14.57 5.21 -22.67
CA TYR A 27 14.48 4.42 -21.46
C TYR A 27 13.20 4.75 -20.68
N MET A 28 12.90 6.05 -20.49
CA MET A 28 11.69 6.51 -19.80
C MET A 28 10.39 6.12 -20.54
N SER A 29 10.39 6.22 -21.88
CA SER A 29 9.26 5.72 -22.69
C SER A 29 9.05 4.22 -22.56
N TYR A 30 10.12 3.43 -22.48
CA TYR A 30 10.01 1.99 -22.25
C TYR A 30 9.50 1.67 -20.84
N ALA A 31 9.87 2.46 -19.83
CA ALA A 31 9.35 2.33 -18.47
C ALA A 31 7.83 2.58 -18.44
N GLU A 32 7.35 3.64 -19.10
CA GLU A 32 5.93 3.95 -19.25
C GLU A 32 5.16 2.82 -19.94
N ASP A 33 5.71 2.30 -21.05
CA ASP A 33 5.12 1.21 -21.83
C ASP A 33 5.21 -0.16 -21.14
N GLY A 34 5.94 -0.29 -20.02
CA GLY A 34 6.22 -1.56 -19.35
C GLY A 34 7.14 -2.51 -20.14
N LYS A 35 7.95 -1.96 -21.07
CA LYS A 35 8.91 -2.69 -21.92
C LYS A 35 10.26 -2.87 -21.21
N TYR A 36 10.25 -3.48 -20.03
CA TYR A 36 11.42 -3.57 -19.12
C TYR A 36 12.62 -4.30 -19.73
N GLU A 37 12.39 -5.29 -20.60
CA GLU A 37 13.47 -5.94 -21.34
C GLU A 37 14.23 -4.96 -22.23
N LYS A 38 13.49 -4.07 -22.93
CA LYS A 38 14.10 -3.04 -23.79
C LYS A 38 14.82 -1.95 -22.97
N MET A 39 14.40 -1.72 -21.74
CA MET A 39 15.15 -0.86 -20.80
C MET A 39 16.52 -1.48 -20.49
N TYR A 40 16.55 -2.78 -20.15
CA TYR A 40 17.79 -3.51 -19.88
C TYR A 40 18.78 -3.49 -21.04
N ASP A 41 18.29 -3.56 -22.27
CA ASP A 41 19.14 -3.51 -23.49
C ASP A 41 19.84 -2.15 -23.66
N LEU A 42 19.40 -1.08 -22.96
CA LEU A 42 20.01 0.25 -22.96
C LEU A 42 21.08 0.44 -21.87
N LEU A 43 21.28 -0.51 -20.97
CA LEU A 43 22.30 -0.47 -19.93
C LEU A 43 23.67 -0.75 -20.52
N ASP A 44 24.72 -0.21 -19.88
CA ASP A 44 26.11 -0.56 -20.20
C ASP A 44 26.48 -1.97 -19.70
N GLU A 45 27.64 -2.48 -20.13
CA GLU A 45 28.05 -3.83 -19.80
C GLU A 45 28.42 -4.00 -18.31
N GLU A 46 28.87 -2.94 -17.61
CA GLU A 46 29.19 -3.02 -16.19
C GLU A 46 27.91 -3.11 -15.34
N SER A 47 26.91 -2.30 -15.67
CA SER A 47 25.57 -2.40 -15.06
C SER A 47 24.95 -3.79 -15.26
N LYS A 48 25.08 -4.38 -16.44
CA LYS A 48 24.58 -5.73 -16.73
C LYS A 48 25.33 -6.84 -15.96
N LYS A 49 26.56 -6.60 -15.51
CA LYS A 49 27.24 -7.53 -14.61
C LYS A 49 26.74 -7.40 -13.17
N SER A 50 26.34 -6.19 -12.76
CA SER A 50 25.88 -5.91 -11.38
C SER A 50 24.45 -6.40 -11.11
N ILE A 51 23.58 -6.45 -12.14
CA ILE A 51 22.20 -6.90 -12.02
C ILE A 51 21.81 -7.81 -13.21
N SER A 52 21.25 -8.98 -12.91
CA SER A 52 20.76 -9.87 -13.96
C SER A 52 19.53 -9.29 -14.68
N LYS A 53 19.30 -9.73 -15.93
CA LYS A 53 18.14 -9.27 -16.72
C LYS A 53 16.82 -9.57 -16.01
N GLU A 54 16.70 -10.72 -15.40
CA GLU A 54 15.52 -11.19 -14.66
C GLU A 54 15.26 -10.31 -13.45
N GLU A 55 16.29 -10.00 -12.67
CA GLU A 55 16.19 -9.15 -11.48
C GLU A 55 15.84 -7.72 -11.84
N PHE A 56 16.49 -7.14 -12.87
CA PHE A 56 16.17 -5.82 -13.39
C PHE A 56 14.71 -5.71 -13.81
N ILE A 57 14.23 -6.67 -14.64
CA ILE A 57 12.84 -6.69 -15.09
C ILE A 57 11.88 -6.81 -13.92
N LYS A 58 12.13 -7.74 -12.99
CA LYS A 58 11.31 -7.96 -11.80
C LYS A 58 11.25 -6.70 -10.93
N ARG A 59 12.41 -6.06 -10.67
CA ARG A 59 12.51 -4.86 -9.86
C ARG A 59 11.75 -3.69 -10.48
N ASN A 60 12.03 -3.36 -11.73
CA ASN A 60 11.37 -2.26 -12.43
C ASN A 60 9.86 -2.52 -12.56
N LYS A 61 9.45 -3.73 -12.93
CA LYS A 61 8.03 -4.12 -13.00
C LYS A 61 7.31 -3.94 -11.66
N ASN A 62 7.94 -4.39 -10.56
CA ASN A 62 7.35 -4.29 -9.23
C ASN A 62 7.20 -2.82 -8.80
N ILE A 63 8.15 -1.96 -9.13
CA ILE A 63 8.09 -0.53 -8.81
C ILE A 63 7.04 0.16 -9.69
N TYR A 64 7.22 0.20 -11.01
CA TYR A 64 6.34 0.99 -11.90
C TYR A 64 4.88 0.51 -11.90
N LYS A 65 4.65 -0.81 -11.92
CA LYS A 65 3.28 -1.36 -11.79
C LYS A 65 2.73 -1.22 -10.37
N GLY A 66 3.59 -1.41 -9.35
CA GLY A 66 3.19 -1.32 -7.95
C GLY A 66 2.65 0.05 -7.58
N ILE A 67 3.27 1.12 -8.05
CA ILE A 67 2.81 2.50 -7.83
C ILE A 67 1.75 2.97 -8.84
N GLY A 68 1.42 2.14 -9.83
CA GLY A 68 0.40 2.41 -10.84
C GLY A 68 0.76 3.58 -11.73
N VAL A 69 1.94 3.52 -12.37
CA VAL A 69 2.38 4.53 -13.34
C VAL A 69 1.43 4.55 -14.54
N LYS A 70 0.99 5.76 -14.91
CA LYS A 70 0.08 6.04 -16.03
C LYS A 70 0.74 6.82 -17.15
N ALA A 71 1.66 7.72 -16.79
CA ALA A 71 2.41 8.55 -17.75
C ALA A 71 3.74 8.97 -17.11
N ILE A 72 4.78 9.09 -17.92
CA ILE A 72 6.10 9.61 -17.56
C ILE A 72 6.47 10.71 -18.55
N ASP A 73 6.54 11.94 -18.06
CA ASP A 73 7.06 13.08 -18.81
C ASP A 73 8.48 13.36 -18.31
N ALA A 74 9.46 13.17 -19.17
CA ALA A 74 10.88 13.39 -18.88
C ALA A 74 11.45 14.47 -19.79
N ASN A 75 12.12 15.46 -19.20
CA ASN A 75 12.73 16.57 -19.92
C ASN A 75 14.23 16.65 -19.59
N VAL A 76 15.07 16.50 -20.62
CA VAL A 76 16.54 16.61 -20.52
C VAL A 76 16.93 18.07 -20.46
N THR A 77 17.72 18.42 -19.43
CA THR A 77 18.18 19.79 -19.16
C THR A 77 19.68 19.99 -19.44
N SER A 78 20.45 18.90 -19.60
CA SER A 78 21.88 18.95 -19.92
C SER A 78 22.15 19.25 -21.40
N LYS A 79 23.41 19.61 -21.72
CA LYS A 79 23.86 19.81 -23.11
C LYS A 79 23.78 18.50 -23.89
N LYS A 80 23.41 18.56 -25.17
CA LYS A 80 23.14 17.41 -26.06
C LYS A 80 24.28 16.37 -26.13
N ARG A 81 25.54 16.77 -25.94
CA ARG A 81 26.70 15.89 -26.03
C ARG A 81 27.30 15.54 -24.65
N SER A 82 26.65 15.91 -23.56
CA SER A 82 27.10 15.56 -22.21
C SER A 82 26.91 14.08 -21.99
N THR A 83 27.92 13.40 -21.45
CA THR A 83 27.83 12.03 -20.96
C THR A 83 27.17 11.95 -19.59
N THR A 84 27.12 13.04 -18.85
CA THR A 84 26.27 13.18 -17.67
C THR A 84 24.99 13.90 -18.08
N VAL A 85 23.85 13.21 -18.05
CA VAL A 85 22.55 13.75 -18.41
C VAL A 85 21.81 14.17 -17.16
N THR A 86 21.46 15.45 -17.08
CA THR A 86 20.54 15.98 -16.09
C THR A 86 19.15 16.11 -16.69
N TYR A 87 18.14 15.75 -15.90
CA TYR A 87 16.77 15.69 -16.38
C TYR A 87 15.75 15.93 -15.27
N HIS A 88 14.57 16.34 -15.68
CA HIS A 88 13.40 16.50 -14.83
C HIS A 88 12.36 15.46 -15.20
N VAL A 89 11.77 14.79 -14.20
CA VAL A 89 10.70 13.80 -14.41
C VAL A 89 9.43 14.24 -13.70
N LYS A 90 8.31 14.07 -14.39
CA LYS A 90 6.96 14.17 -13.85
C LYS A 90 6.23 12.88 -14.17
N MET A 91 5.95 12.08 -13.13
CA MET A 91 5.36 10.75 -13.23
C MET A 91 3.97 10.75 -12.62
N GLN A 92 2.95 10.40 -13.39
CA GLN A 92 1.58 10.27 -12.91
C GLN A 92 1.35 8.87 -12.33
N THR A 93 0.90 8.78 -11.08
CA THR A 93 0.71 7.53 -10.34
C THR A 93 -0.67 7.44 -9.68
N ASN A 94 -0.97 6.33 -9.01
CA ASN A 94 -2.21 6.16 -8.25
C ASN A 94 -2.32 7.09 -7.01
N ALA A 95 -1.18 7.54 -6.45
CA ALA A 95 -1.15 8.46 -5.32
C ALA A 95 -0.96 9.93 -5.75
N GLY A 96 -1.02 10.24 -7.04
CA GLY A 96 -0.80 11.57 -7.59
C GLY A 96 0.48 11.67 -8.41
N ILE A 97 1.01 12.88 -8.53
CA ILE A 97 2.18 13.16 -9.36
C ILE A 97 3.45 13.09 -8.50
N ILE A 98 4.43 12.31 -8.94
CA ILE A 98 5.80 12.32 -8.42
C ILE A 98 6.64 13.21 -9.34
N THR A 99 7.38 14.15 -8.77
CA THR A 99 8.24 15.07 -9.51
C THR A 99 9.62 15.08 -8.90
N TYR A 100 10.66 14.94 -9.72
CA TYR A 100 12.04 15.01 -9.24
C TYR A 100 13.01 15.47 -10.33
N ASN A 101 14.14 16.02 -9.92
CA ASN A 101 15.32 16.22 -10.77
C ASN A 101 16.29 15.07 -10.53
N ASN A 102 16.94 14.64 -11.59
CA ASN A 102 17.91 13.56 -11.51
C ASN A 102 19.09 13.79 -12.46
N ARG A 103 20.14 13.00 -12.27
CA ARG A 103 21.30 12.92 -13.16
C ARG A 103 21.71 11.47 -13.31
N THR A 104 22.17 11.12 -14.51
CA THR A 104 22.63 9.77 -14.83
C THR A 104 23.83 9.88 -15.78
N ASP A 105 24.83 9.04 -15.58
CA ASP A 105 26.00 8.98 -16.44
C ASP A 105 25.79 7.97 -17.58
N PHE A 106 26.50 8.18 -18.67
CA PHE A 106 26.42 7.39 -19.88
C PHE A 106 27.80 6.96 -20.34
N VAL A 107 27.94 5.72 -20.69
CA VAL A 107 29.14 5.13 -21.29
C VAL A 107 28.93 4.96 -22.80
N LYS A 108 29.98 5.21 -23.59
CA LYS A 108 29.95 4.98 -25.03
C LYS A 108 30.56 3.65 -25.38
N GLU A 109 29.76 2.69 -25.78
CA GLU A 109 30.16 1.34 -26.21
C GLU A 109 29.68 1.09 -27.64
N ASN A 110 30.55 0.53 -28.50
CA ASN A 110 30.21 0.19 -29.88
C ASN A 110 29.50 1.33 -30.65
N HIS A 111 29.99 2.57 -30.51
CA HIS A 111 29.44 3.78 -31.10
C HIS A 111 28.04 4.20 -30.63
N ARG A 112 27.49 3.57 -29.58
CA ARG A 112 26.23 3.91 -28.94
C ARG A 112 26.43 4.34 -27.50
N TYR A 113 25.50 5.13 -26.95
CA TYR A 113 25.50 5.51 -25.55
C TYR A 113 24.58 4.58 -24.76
N HIS A 114 25.12 4.04 -23.67
CA HIS A 114 24.46 3.16 -22.73
C HIS A 114 24.41 3.82 -21.34
N ILE A 115 23.41 3.48 -20.58
CA ILE A 115 23.17 4.03 -19.24
C ILE A 115 24.09 3.30 -18.26
N ASP A 116 24.91 4.05 -17.54
CA ASP A 116 25.56 3.60 -16.30
C ASP A 116 24.45 3.58 -15.23
N TRP A 117 23.88 2.38 -15.02
CA TRP A 117 22.63 2.23 -14.33
C TRP A 117 22.81 1.72 -12.91
N ASP A 118 22.14 2.39 -11.98
CA ASP A 118 21.78 1.92 -10.65
C ASP A 118 20.32 2.29 -10.33
N ASP A 119 19.85 1.92 -9.15
CA ASP A 119 18.46 2.17 -8.75
C ASP A 119 18.10 3.65 -8.66
N SER A 120 19.09 4.54 -8.51
CA SER A 120 18.88 5.99 -8.48
C SER A 120 18.30 6.53 -9.81
N VAL A 121 18.47 5.80 -10.92
CA VAL A 121 17.85 6.15 -12.21
C VAL A 121 16.31 6.10 -12.11
N ILE A 122 15.76 5.23 -11.25
CA ILE A 122 14.32 5.13 -11.02
C ILE A 122 13.86 6.31 -10.14
N PHE A 123 14.48 6.47 -8.96
CA PHE A 123 14.28 7.60 -8.06
C PHE A 123 15.61 8.01 -7.43
N PRO A 124 15.96 9.30 -7.37
CA PRO A 124 17.29 9.76 -6.94
C PRO A 124 17.79 9.21 -5.59
N GLN A 125 16.87 8.89 -4.69
CA GLN A 125 17.18 8.41 -3.34
C GLN A 125 17.02 6.90 -3.17
N LEU A 126 16.67 6.18 -4.24
CA LEU A 126 16.47 4.73 -4.18
C LEU A 126 17.82 4.00 -4.23
N GLY A 127 18.14 3.26 -3.20
CA GLY A 127 19.30 2.38 -3.15
C GLY A 127 18.96 0.94 -3.54
N ALA A 128 19.98 0.11 -3.74
CA ALA A 128 19.84 -1.29 -4.19
C ALA A 128 18.95 -2.13 -3.25
N GLU A 129 19.08 -1.96 -1.94
CA GLU A 129 18.34 -2.70 -0.92
C GLU A 129 16.99 -2.05 -0.56
N ASP A 130 16.76 -0.81 -1.01
CA ASP A 130 15.54 -0.07 -0.73
C ASP A 130 14.34 -0.65 -1.49
N LYS A 131 13.15 -0.41 -0.96
CA LYS A 131 11.88 -0.85 -1.56
C LYS A 131 10.96 0.34 -1.77
N VAL A 132 10.26 0.37 -2.89
CA VAL A 132 9.16 1.31 -3.10
C VAL A 132 7.87 0.66 -2.59
N ARG A 133 7.19 1.34 -1.67
CA ARG A 133 5.98 0.86 -0.99
C ARG A 133 4.79 1.75 -1.29
N VAL A 134 3.62 1.12 -1.28
CA VAL A 134 2.33 1.81 -1.34
C VAL A 134 1.57 1.50 -0.05
N LYS A 135 1.18 2.55 0.66
CA LYS A 135 0.40 2.46 1.90
C LYS A 135 -0.96 3.10 1.69
N THR A 136 -2.01 2.39 2.07
CA THR A 136 -3.36 2.95 2.12
C THR A 136 -3.50 3.83 3.38
N LEU A 137 -3.96 5.05 3.18
CA LEU A 137 -4.36 5.98 4.23
C LEU A 137 -5.87 5.83 4.39
N TYR A 138 -6.30 5.14 5.45
CA TYR A 138 -7.73 4.84 5.63
C TYR A 138 -8.50 6.08 6.06
N ALA A 139 -9.59 6.34 5.36
CA ALA A 139 -10.59 7.34 5.75
C ALA A 139 -11.29 6.91 7.04
N LYS A 140 -11.62 7.87 7.89
CA LYS A 140 -12.48 7.63 9.04
C LYS A 140 -13.93 7.61 8.58
N ARG A 141 -14.66 6.58 8.97
CA ARG A 141 -16.08 6.49 8.68
C ARG A 141 -16.86 7.49 9.52
N GLY A 142 -17.80 8.20 8.90
CA GLY A 142 -18.70 9.13 9.57
C GLY A 142 -19.54 8.44 10.65
N ARG A 143 -19.96 9.17 11.65
CA ARG A 143 -20.81 8.68 12.74
C ARG A 143 -22.26 8.67 12.29
N ILE A 144 -23.07 7.76 12.85
CA ILE A 144 -24.53 7.84 12.81
C ILE A 144 -24.96 8.34 14.18
N LYS A 145 -25.77 9.41 14.20
CA LYS A 145 -26.21 10.09 15.41
C LYS A 145 -27.74 10.09 15.50
N ASP A 146 -28.26 10.12 16.71
CA ASP A 146 -29.66 10.40 16.96
C ASP A 146 -29.99 11.90 16.79
N ALA A 147 -31.24 12.29 17.03
CA ALA A 147 -31.72 13.67 16.91
C ALA A 147 -31.08 14.61 17.93
N GLN A 148 -30.55 14.10 19.04
CA GLN A 148 -29.88 14.84 20.11
C GLN A 148 -28.35 14.87 19.95
N GLY A 149 -27.81 14.19 18.92
CA GLY A 149 -26.38 14.11 18.64
C GLY A 149 -25.66 12.97 19.33
N ASN A 150 -26.36 12.09 20.05
CA ASN A 150 -25.76 10.89 20.66
C ASN A 150 -25.35 9.89 19.56
N ALA A 151 -24.29 9.14 19.81
CA ALA A 151 -23.79 8.19 18.83
C ALA A 151 -24.70 6.93 18.78
N LEU A 152 -25.20 6.61 17.59
CA LEU A 152 -25.84 5.33 17.27
C LEU A 152 -24.85 4.34 16.64
N ALA A 153 -23.88 4.87 15.87
CA ALA A 153 -22.73 4.12 15.37
C ALA A 153 -21.51 5.05 15.30
N VAL A 154 -20.38 4.62 15.86
CA VAL A 154 -19.14 5.42 15.97
C VAL A 154 -17.92 4.52 15.86
N GLN A 155 -16.80 5.08 15.40
CA GLN A 155 -15.51 4.41 15.54
C GLN A 155 -15.01 4.53 16.98
N GLY A 156 -14.51 3.44 17.54
CA GLY A 156 -13.97 3.40 18.87
C GLY A 156 -12.98 2.25 19.05
N LYS A 157 -12.44 2.15 20.26
CA LYS A 157 -11.54 1.06 20.62
C LYS A 157 -12.33 -0.21 20.83
N ILE A 158 -11.87 -1.29 20.22
CA ILE A 158 -12.35 -2.65 20.43
C ILE A 158 -11.17 -3.45 20.97
N TYR A 159 -11.43 -4.23 21.99
CA TYR A 159 -10.43 -5.08 22.64
C TYR A 159 -10.59 -6.51 22.13
N SER A 160 -9.62 -6.97 21.35
CA SER A 160 -9.54 -8.36 20.92
C SER A 160 -8.82 -9.16 21.97
N VAL A 161 -9.57 -9.97 22.70
CA VAL A 161 -9.03 -10.85 23.75
C VAL A 161 -8.74 -12.20 23.13
N GLY A 162 -7.52 -12.72 23.35
CA GLY A 162 -7.10 -14.00 22.77
C GLY A 162 -6.01 -14.67 23.59
N PHE A 163 -5.69 -15.90 23.19
CA PHE A 163 -4.59 -16.66 23.74
C PHE A 163 -3.32 -16.62 22.88
N VAL A 164 -2.18 -16.74 23.54
CA VAL A 164 -0.91 -17.16 22.96
C VAL A 164 -0.60 -18.54 23.53
N PRO A 165 -0.71 -19.64 22.75
CA PRO A 165 -0.67 -21.01 23.25
C PRO A 165 0.57 -21.34 24.09
N GLY A 166 1.77 -20.93 23.68
CA GLY A 166 3.01 -21.17 24.40
C GLY A 166 3.11 -20.46 25.78
N LYS A 167 2.17 -19.55 26.10
CA LYS A 167 2.10 -18.85 27.41
C LYS A 167 0.99 -19.37 28.32
N MET A 168 0.21 -20.38 27.87
CA MET A 168 -0.90 -20.96 28.63
C MET A 168 -0.42 -21.96 29.69
N ASP A 169 -1.28 -22.21 30.65
CA ASP A 169 -1.15 -23.33 31.60
C ASP A 169 -2.41 -24.21 31.65
N GLY A 170 -2.39 -25.27 32.42
CA GLY A 170 -3.52 -26.21 32.52
C GLY A 170 -4.85 -25.60 33.00
N ASN A 171 -4.83 -24.41 33.59
CA ASN A 171 -6.02 -23.71 34.09
C ASN A 171 -6.50 -22.60 33.14
N SER A 172 -5.71 -22.21 32.15
CA SER A 172 -5.97 -21.04 31.28
C SER A 172 -7.33 -21.10 30.60
N VAL A 173 -7.67 -22.23 29.97
CA VAL A 173 -8.96 -22.42 29.27
C VAL A 173 -10.12 -22.35 30.27
N LYS A 174 -10.01 -23.03 31.43
CA LYS A 174 -11.07 -23.02 32.49
C LYS A 174 -11.35 -21.60 33.01
N LEU A 175 -10.31 -20.81 33.21
CA LEU A 175 -10.44 -19.43 33.68
C LEU A 175 -11.03 -18.53 32.57
N ALA A 176 -10.62 -18.71 31.31
CA ALA A 176 -11.16 -17.97 30.20
C ALA A 176 -12.67 -18.28 30.00
N VAL A 177 -13.09 -19.53 30.04
CA VAL A 177 -14.52 -19.93 30.03
C VAL A 177 -15.30 -19.14 31.07
N LYS A 178 -14.83 -19.12 32.34
CA LYS A 178 -15.51 -18.42 33.40
C LYS A 178 -15.59 -16.91 33.23
N LYS A 179 -14.53 -16.29 32.65
CA LYS A 179 -14.42 -14.83 32.57
C LYS A 179 -15.01 -14.25 31.26
N LEU A 180 -14.95 -15.01 30.18
CA LEU A 180 -15.39 -14.55 28.85
C LEU A 180 -16.79 -15.05 28.45
N GLY A 181 -17.35 -16.00 29.21
CA GLY A 181 -18.65 -16.60 28.88
C GLY A 181 -18.64 -17.47 27.62
N LEU A 182 -17.46 -17.88 27.15
CA LEU A 182 -17.30 -18.78 26.01
C LEU A 182 -17.34 -20.23 26.48
N SER A 183 -17.78 -21.16 25.63
CA SER A 183 -17.67 -22.59 25.93
C SER A 183 -16.23 -23.09 25.75
N LYS A 184 -15.89 -24.19 26.41
CA LYS A 184 -14.60 -24.83 26.26
C LYS A 184 -14.38 -25.29 24.80
N GLU A 185 -15.41 -25.79 24.19
CA GLU A 185 -15.44 -26.28 22.81
C GLU A 185 -15.14 -25.17 21.81
N GLU A 186 -15.72 -23.97 22.01
CA GLU A 186 -15.44 -22.79 21.15
C GLU A 186 -14.00 -22.35 21.25
N ILE A 187 -13.43 -22.31 22.46
CA ILE A 187 -12.02 -21.96 22.67
C ILE A 187 -11.13 -23.02 22.02
N GLN A 188 -11.38 -24.30 22.25
CA GLN A 188 -10.59 -25.40 21.72
C GLN A 188 -10.60 -25.40 20.18
N LYS A 189 -11.78 -25.23 19.55
CA LYS A 189 -11.92 -25.14 18.10
C LYS A 189 -11.06 -24.03 17.48
N LYS A 190 -10.85 -22.92 18.20
CA LYS A 190 -9.98 -21.82 17.74
C LYS A 190 -8.51 -22.16 17.92
N LEU A 191 -8.14 -22.83 19.00
CA LEU A 191 -6.77 -23.26 19.27
C LEU A 191 -6.30 -24.37 18.31
N ASP A 192 -7.20 -25.23 17.86
CA ASP A 192 -6.90 -26.38 16.98
C ASP A 192 -6.77 -26.00 15.50
N GLN A 193 -6.81 -24.72 15.14
CA GLN A 193 -6.64 -24.28 13.76
C GLN A 193 -5.22 -24.55 13.26
N LYS A 194 -5.07 -24.99 12.01
CA LYS A 194 -3.78 -25.39 11.40
C LYS A 194 -2.69 -24.30 11.42
N TRP A 195 -3.08 -23.05 11.47
CA TRP A 195 -2.15 -21.90 11.49
C TRP A 195 -1.65 -21.56 12.88
N VAL A 196 -2.23 -22.13 13.93
CA VAL A 196 -1.89 -21.83 15.32
C VAL A 196 -0.57 -22.49 15.67
N THR A 197 0.33 -21.69 16.23
CA THR A 197 1.62 -22.08 16.79
C THR A 197 1.73 -21.55 18.22
N ASP A 198 2.76 -21.92 18.95
CA ASP A 198 2.98 -21.48 20.33
C ASP A 198 3.05 -19.95 20.47
N ASP A 199 3.54 -19.25 19.44
CA ASP A 199 3.67 -17.78 19.43
C ASP A 199 2.49 -17.06 18.76
N SER A 200 1.52 -17.79 18.21
CA SER A 200 0.37 -17.19 17.52
C SER A 200 -0.58 -16.52 18.52
N PHE A 201 -1.03 -15.29 18.20
CA PHE A 201 -2.19 -14.71 18.86
C PHE A 201 -3.48 -15.29 18.31
N VAL A 202 -4.21 -16.05 19.12
CA VAL A 202 -5.49 -16.69 18.75
C VAL A 202 -6.65 -15.88 19.31
N PRO A 203 -7.36 -15.06 18.50
CA PRO A 203 -8.43 -14.21 18.99
C PRO A 203 -9.66 -15.05 19.40
N LEU A 204 -10.12 -14.87 20.63
CA LEU A 204 -11.30 -15.55 21.18
C LEU A 204 -12.57 -14.72 21.02
N ILE A 205 -12.54 -13.47 21.50
CA ILE A 205 -13.70 -12.57 21.52
C ILE A 205 -13.26 -11.11 21.35
N LYS A 206 -14.17 -10.29 20.83
CA LYS A 206 -14.01 -8.83 20.79
C LYS A 206 -14.94 -8.19 21.79
N LEU A 207 -14.40 -7.30 22.62
CA LEU A 207 -15.12 -6.62 23.71
C LEU A 207 -15.02 -5.10 23.51
N LYS A 208 -16.04 -4.36 23.97
CA LYS A 208 -16.01 -2.89 24.08
C LYS A 208 -15.17 -2.44 25.28
N GLU A 209 -15.23 -3.21 26.35
CA GLU A 209 -14.52 -3.02 27.60
C GLU A 209 -14.09 -4.38 28.14
N TYR A 210 -13.05 -4.44 28.94
CA TYR A 210 -12.64 -5.68 29.62
C TYR A 210 -12.20 -5.37 31.05
N SER A 211 -12.31 -6.35 31.93
CA SER A 211 -11.79 -6.25 33.27
C SER A 211 -10.30 -6.60 33.32
N GLU A 212 -9.49 -5.81 34.00
CA GLU A 212 -8.04 -6.03 34.14
C GLU A 212 -7.68 -7.40 34.74
N ASP A 213 -8.57 -7.99 35.50
CA ASP A 213 -8.38 -9.32 36.06
C ASP A 213 -8.30 -10.44 35.04
N LEU A 214 -8.70 -10.15 33.80
CA LEU A 214 -8.52 -11.02 32.63
C LEU A 214 -7.03 -11.23 32.29
N LEU A 215 -6.20 -10.21 32.53
CA LEU A 215 -4.75 -10.26 32.29
C LEU A 215 -4.04 -11.19 33.26
N ASN A 216 -4.68 -11.59 34.37
CA ASN A 216 -4.16 -12.56 35.31
C ASN A 216 -4.28 -14.02 34.83
N VAL A 217 -5.01 -14.26 33.72
CA VAL A 217 -5.11 -15.58 33.10
C VAL A 217 -3.90 -15.79 32.19
N LYS A 218 -3.07 -16.78 32.50
CA LYS A 218 -1.85 -17.07 31.75
C LYS A 218 -2.18 -17.32 30.26
N GLY A 219 -1.40 -16.73 29.37
CA GLY A 219 -1.58 -16.82 27.94
C GLY A 219 -2.63 -15.86 27.37
N ILE A 220 -3.48 -15.21 28.18
CA ILE A 220 -4.37 -14.16 27.67
C ILE A 220 -3.55 -12.91 27.31
N ILE A 221 -3.81 -12.41 26.12
CA ILE A 221 -3.37 -11.11 25.64
C ILE A 221 -4.59 -10.32 25.17
N VAL A 222 -4.59 -9.03 25.47
CA VAL A 222 -5.59 -8.07 24.98
C VAL A 222 -4.92 -7.16 23.96
N SER A 223 -5.35 -7.26 22.70
CA SER A 223 -4.92 -6.37 21.63
C SER A 223 -6.00 -5.31 21.39
N THR A 224 -5.59 -4.06 21.21
CA THR A 224 -6.51 -2.96 20.91
C THR A 224 -6.56 -2.72 19.40
N GLU A 225 -7.75 -2.69 18.85
CA GLU A 225 -8.01 -2.31 17.47
C GLU A 225 -9.07 -1.20 17.40
N THR A 226 -9.07 -0.45 16.28
CA THR A 226 -10.17 0.48 15.99
C THR A 226 -11.26 -0.25 15.23
N GLY A 227 -12.49 -0.17 15.70
CA GLY A 227 -13.62 -0.80 15.05
C GLY A 227 -14.90 0.03 15.15
N ARG A 228 -15.97 -0.45 14.51
CA ARG A 228 -17.27 0.18 14.57
C ARG A 228 -18.02 -0.27 15.82
N ILE A 229 -18.45 0.69 16.62
CA ILE A 229 -19.19 0.45 17.86
C ILE A 229 -20.63 0.92 17.66
N TYR A 230 -21.56 0.10 18.13
CA TYR A 230 -23.01 0.36 18.16
C TYR A 230 -23.43 0.46 19.63
N PRO A 231 -23.57 1.68 20.20
CA PRO A 231 -23.84 1.86 21.63
C PRO A 231 -25.14 1.20 22.10
N LEU A 232 -26.20 1.23 21.27
CA LEU A 232 -27.50 0.63 21.60
C LEU A 232 -27.55 -0.90 21.43
N GLY A 233 -26.47 -1.52 20.96
CA GLY A 233 -26.40 -2.97 20.78
C GLY A 233 -27.53 -3.53 19.93
N GLU A 234 -28.20 -4.58 20.42
CA GLU A 234 -29.28 -5.28 19.71
C GLU A 234 -30.54 -4.43 19.53
N ALA A 235 -30.80 -3.49 20.44
CA ALA A 235 -32.03 -2.69 20.43
C ALA A 235 -32.21 -1.86 19.14
N ALA A 236 -31.13 -1.46 18.49
CA ALA A 236 -31.17 -0.70 17.24
C ALA A 236 -30.55 -1.45 16.06
N ALA A 237 -30.19 -2.71 16.23
CA ALA A 237 -29.40 -3.47 15.25
C ALA A 237 -30.08 -3.57 13.87
N HIS A 238 -31.40 -3.79 13.81
CA HIS A 238 -32.12 -3.86 12.54
C HIS A 238 -32.17 -2.53 11.78
N LEU A 239 -32.28 -1.42 12.51
CA LEU A 239 -32.37 -0.10 11.93
C LEU A 239 -31.01 0.45 11.53
N ILE A 240 -30.04 0.41 12.45
CA ILE A 240 -28.68 0.90 12.20
C ILE A 240 -27.92 -0.02 11.25
N GLY A 241 -28.13 -1.33 11.38
CA GLY A 241 -27.44 -2.34 10.59
C GLY A 241 -26.03 -2.60 11.11
N TYR A 242 -25.18 -3.12 10.23
CA TYR A 242 -23.80 -3.49 10.57
C TYR A 242 -22.87 -3.33 9.38
N MET A 243 -21.58 -3.35 9.68
CA MET A 243 -20.49 -3.36 8.70
C MET A 243 -19.83 -4.73 8.61
N GLN A 244 -19.35 -5.06 7.43
CA GLN A 244 -18.50 -6.22 7.18
C GLN A 244 -17.49 -5.86 6.09
N ASN A 245 -16.20 -6.17 6.31
CA ASN A 245 -15.10 -5.89 5.38
C ASN A 245 -15.02 -4.42 4.94
N GLY A 246 -15.32 -3.48 5.84
CA GLY A 246 -15.24 -2.05 5.58
C GLY A 246 -16.48 -1.44 4.89
N GLU A 247 -17.50 -2.24 4.55
CA GLU A 247 -18.72 -1.80 3.85
C GLU A 247 -19.95 -1.97 4.74
N GLY A 248 -20.93 -1.09 4.62
CA GLY A 248 -22.25 -1.24 5.23
C GLY A 248 -23.04 -2.37 4.56
N LYS A 249 -23.52 -3.35 5.33
CA LYS A 249 -24.24 -4.54 4.80
C LYS A 249 -25.74 -4.52 5.07
N ALA A 250 -26.19 -3.76 6.04
CA ALA A 250 -27.60 -3.65 6.39
C ALA A 250 -27.93 -2.27 6.97
N GLY A 251 -29.22 -1.94 7.09
CA GLY A 251 -29.77 -0.77 7.74
C GLY A 251 -29.19 0.57 7.21
N LEU A 252 -29.09 1.55 8.09
CA LEU A 252 -28.54 2.87 7.77
C LEU A 252 -27.08 2.80 7.34
N GLU A 253 -26.30 1.87 7.88
CA GLU A 253 -24.90 1.65 7.47
C GLU A 253 -24.80 1.35 5.98
N LYS A 254 -25.71 0.55 5.41
CA LYS A 254 -25.76 0.23 3.98
C LYS A 254 -26.38 1.35 3.17
N LEU A 255 -27.48 1.92 3.62
CA LEU A 255 -28.24 2.92 2.87
C LEU A 255 -27.41 4.19 2.63
N TYR A 256 -26.57 4.56 3.59
CA TYR A 256 -25.74 5.75 3.54
C TYR A 256 -24.24 5.42 3.44
N ASP A 257 -23.87 4.25 2.91
CA ASP A 257 -22.49 3.80 2.86
C ASP A 257 -21.57 4.79 2.12
N ASP A 258 -22.00 5.31 0.97
CA ASP A 258 -21.23 6.29 0.17
C ASP A 258 -20.94 7.59 0.95
N GLN A 259 -21.89 8.04 1.78
CA GLN A 259 -21.70 9.23 2.62
C GLN A 259 -20.78 8.93 3.80
N LEU A 260 -20.96 7.77 4.43
CA LEU A 260 -20.30 7.41 5.66
C LEU A 260 -18.84 6.93 5.44
N SER A 261 -18.56 6.23 4.34
CA SER A 261 -17.27 5.55 4.14
C SER A 261 -16.10 6.51 3.90
N GLY A 262 -16.34 7.66 3.26
CA GLY A 262 -15.28 8.54 2.78
C GLY A 262 -14.48 7.93 1.63
N THR A 263 -13.29 8.45 1.40
CA THR A 263 -12.39 7.97 0.34
C THR A 263 -10.99 7.76 0.89
N ASN A 264 -10.45 6.56 0.74
CA ASN A 264 -9.09 6.26 1.18
C ASN A 264 -8.05 7.02 0.36
N GLY A 265 -7.01 7.48 1.04
CA GLY A 265 -5.81 8.03 0.45
C GLY A 265 -4.79 6.94 0.12
N LEU A 266 -3.70 7.36 -0.50
CA LEU A 266 -2.53 6.52 -0.79
C LEU A 266 -1.26 7.32 -0.54
N GLU A 267 -0.25 6.67 0.01
CA GLU A 267 1.11 7.19 0.11
C GLU A 267 2.04 6.24 -0.63
N ILE A 268 2.90 6.78 -1.52
CA ILE A 268 4.03 6.08 -2.13
C ILE A 268 5.28 6.58 -1.45
N TYR A 269 6.12 5.67 -0.95
CA TYR A 269 7.34 6.02 -0.24
C TYR A 269 8.47 5.02 -0.49
N ILE A 270 9.71 5.45 -0.23
CA ILE A 270 10.88 4.58 -0.19
C ILE A 270 11.05 4.07 1.24
N GLU A 271 11.21 2.77 1.39
CA GLU A 271 11.52 2.04 2.62
C GLU A 271 12.95 1.51 2.53
N ASP A 272 13.76 1.74 3.55
CA ASP A 272 15.12 1.22 3.62
C ASP A 272 15.18 -0.27 3.96
N SER A 273 16.40 -0.83 4.00
CA SER A 273 16.65 -2.24 4.33
C SER A 273 16.20 -2.63 5.75
N ASN A 274 16.05 -1.66 6.67
CA ASN A 274 15.58 -1.87 8.03
C ASN A 274 14.06 -1.77 8.17
N GLY A 275 13.33 -1.55 7.06
CA GLY A 275 11.89 -1.37 7.07
C GLY A 275 11.43 0.03 7.51
N GLN A 276 12.34 1.01 7.57
CA GLN A 276 12.01 2.38 7.93
C GLN A 276 11.72 3.22 6.70
N LYS A 277 10.76 4.14 6.82
CA LYS A 277 10.44 5.08 5.76
C LYS A 277 11.56 6.10 5.60
N LYS A 278 12.24 6.06 4.43
CA LYS A 278 13.31 6.96 4.05
C LYS A 278 12.79 8.27 3.46
N GLN A 279 11.82 8.18 2.54
CA GLN A 279 11.24 9.34 1.85
C GLN A 279 9.84 9.06 1.35
N SER A 280 8.94 10.05 1.47
CA SER A 280 7.64 10.06 0.80
C SER A 280 7.79 10.62 -0.62
N LEU A 281 7.30 9.91 -1.62
CA LEU A 281 7.37 10.30 -3.04
C LEU A 281 6.09 11.01 -3.51
N ALA A 282 4.93 10.49 -3.11
CA ALA A 282 3.63 11.09 -3.38
C ALA A 282 2.63 10.73 -2.29
N VAL A 283 1.71 11.66 -2.00
CA VAL A 283 0.62 11.45 -1.05
C VAL A 283 -0.67 11.99 -1.67
N ARG A 284 -1.66 11.13 -1.78
CA ARG A 284 -3.05 11.52 -1.97
C ARG A 284 -3.75 11.33 -0.63
N SER A 285 -4.11 12.41 0.03
CA SER A 285 -4.79 12.38 1.33
C SER A 285 -6.12 11.64 1.25
N GLN A 286 -6.50 11.01 2.34
CA GLN A 286 -7.85 10.48 2.53
C GLN A 286 -8.84 11.63 2.73
N THR A 287 -10.09 11.36 2.40
CA THR A 287 -11.23 12.23 2.74
C THR A 287 -12.15 11.45 3.66
N ASP A 288 -12.30 11.92 4.91
CA ASP A 288 -13.15 11.26 5.89
C ASP A 288 -14.63 11.29 5.47
N GLY A 289 -15.38 10.28 5.87
CA GLY A 289 -16.82 10.21 5.66
C GLY A 289 -17.56 11.28 6.47
N LYS A 290 -18.74 11.63 5.99
CA LYS A 290 -19.62 12.61 6.65
C LYS A 290 -20.52 11.93 7.66
N ASP A 291 -20.76 12.60 8.80
CA ASP A 291 -21.71 12.16 9.80
C ASP A 291 -23.15 12.16 9.23
N LEU A 292 -23.96 11.21 9.68
CA LEU A 292 -25.39 11.11 9.43
C LEU A 292 -26.14 11.43 10.73
N THR A 293 -26.98 12.45 10.73
CA THR A 293 -27.90 12.72 11.84
C THR A 293 -29.29 12.22 11.46
N THR A 294 -29.89 11.44 12.35
CA THR A 294 -31.22 10.84 12.16
C THR A 294 -32.27 11.55 12.99
N THR A 295 -33.54 11.25 12.78
CA THR A 295 -34.67 11.69 13.61
C THR A 295 -34.96 10.73 14.77
N ILE A 296 -34.16 9.70 14.96
CA ILE A 296 -34.29 8.73 16.06
C ILE A 296 -34.07 9.45 17.38
N ASN A 297 -34.84 9.11 18.38
CA ASN A 297 -34.62 9.54 19.77
C ASN A 297 -34.24 8.30 20.60
N SER A 298 -32.93 8.20 20.92
CA SER A 298 -32.38 7.08 21.69
C SER A 298 -32.75 7.09 23.18
N SER A 299 -33.34 8.19 23.68
CA SER A 299 -33.76 8.33 25.07
C SER A 299 -35.16 7.78 25.34
N LEU A 300 -35.89 7.32 24.31
CA LEU A 300 -37.24 6.78 24.39
C LEU A 300 -37.26 5.23 24.49
N GLN A 301 -36.21 4.64 25.06
CA GLN A 301 -36.16 3.18 25.34
C GLN A 301 -36.78 2.82 26.65
#